data_5ac9333c2c9f44c54f528ad2b9941b5f
#
_entry.id   5ac9333c2c9f44c54f528ad2b9941b5f
#
_cell.length_a   1.000
_cell.length_b   1.000
_cell.length_c   1.000
_cell.angle_alpha   90.00
_cell.angle_beta   90.00
_cell.angle_gamma   90.00
#
_symmetry.space_group_name_H-M   'P 1'
#
loop_
_entity.id
_entity.type
_entity.pdbx_description
1 polymer ?
#
loop_
_entity_poly.entity_id
_entity_poly.type
_entity_poly.pdbx_seq_one_letter_code
_entity_poly.pdbx_strand_id
1 'polypeptide(L)'
;EIKVRCRHAMQGRAVLSHVKATGRVGSAASAAAGFFIPGPIGVRAPGTLGGLGVEAEMVAPDGKQLAAITWTRQGMAVGTDNPSLSRIGDALQFAEPFADDAAKAMTAKDRKPIKIAKPDPCAQYGSRMRVEGMAAKFATGLYVPQMSGAKADTPQP
;
A
#
# COMPACT_ATOMS: atom_id res chain seq x y z
N GLU A 1 -15.90 5.23 3.52
CA GLU A 1 -15.77 6.62 3.06
C GLU A 1 -15.20 7.47 4.21
N ILE A 2 -13.93 7.83 4.12
CA ILE A 2 -13.30 8.69 5.14
C ILE A 2 -13.56 10.14 4.73
N LYS A 3 -14.44 10.80 5.44
CA LYS A 3 -14.80 12.20 5.19
C LYS A 3 -14.07 13.11 6.19
N VAL A 4 -12.93 13.67 5.80
CA VAL A 4 -12.30 14.75 6.55
C VAL A 4 -12.88 16.09 6.05
N ARG A 5 -13.71 16.73 6.86
CA ARG A 5 -14.34 18.01 6.53
C ARG A 5 -13.56 19.17 7.14
N CYS A 6 -12.65 19.76 6.38
CA CYS A 6 -12.22 21.13 6.65
C CYS A 6 -13.02 22.07 5.72
N ARG A 7 -13.65 23.11 6.24
CA ARG A 7 -14.58 23.99 5.47
C ARG A 7 -13.99 24.67 4.23
N HIS A 8 -12.67 24.64 4.03
CA HIS A 8 -11.97 25.24 2.88
C HIS A 8 -10.85 24.32 2.36
N ALA A 9 -10.87 23.04 2.71
CA ALA A 9 -9.86 22.10 2.26
C ALA A 9 -10.33 21.33 1.03
N MET A 10 -9.39 21.02 0.14
CA MET A 10 -9.59 20.05 -0.93
C MET A 10 -9.96 18.68 -0.33
N GLN A 11 -10.89 17.98 -0.96
CA GLN A 11 -11.35 16.67 -0.53
C GLN A 11 -10.72 15.60 -1.42
N GLY A 12 -9.94 14.70 -0.80
CA GLY A 12 -9.51 13.46 -1.45
C GLY A 12 -10.58 12.39 -1.31
N ARG A 13 -10.90 11.68 -2.40
CA ARG A 13 -11.75 10.50 -2.42
C ARG A 13 -11.00 9.37 -3.08
N ALA A 14 -11.09 8.16 -2.52
CA ALA A 14 -10.53 6.97 -3.12
C ALA A 14 -11.51 5.81 -3.01
N VAL A 15 -11.60 5.02 -4.07
CA VAL A 15 -12.45 3.83 -4.17
C VAL A 15 -11.58 2.66 -4.61
N LEU A 16 -11.72 1.54 -3.93
CA LEU A 16 -11.14 0.28 -4.39
C LEU A 16 -12.00 -0.28 -5.52
N SER A 17 -11.48 -0.21 -6.75
CA SER A 17 -12.20 -0.71 -7.92
C SER A 17 -12.01 -2.21 -8.12
N HIS A 18 -10.86 -2.75 -7.67
CA HIS A 18 -10.56 -4.16 -7.82
C HIS A 18 -9.60 -4.65 -6.74
N VAL A 19 -9.92 -5.80 -6.14
CA VAL A 19 -9.01 -6.53 -5.23
C VAL A 19 -8.96 -7.99 -5.67
N LYS A 20 -7.83 -8.41 -6.22
CA LYS A 20 -7.57 -9.80 -6.58
C LYS A 20 -6.91 -10.52 -5.41
N ALA A 21 -7.48 -11.64 -5.01
CA ALA A 21 -6.99 -12.43 -3.89
C ALA A 21 -5.59 -13.01 -4.15
N THR A 22 -4.76 -13.02 -3.12
CA THR A 22 -3.45 -13.70 -3.08
C THR A 22 -3.64 -15.19 -2.82
N GLY A 23 -3.01 -16.05 -3.58
CA GLY A 23 -3.04 -17.51 -3.39
C GLY A 23 -2.10 -17.94 -2.27
N ARG A 24 -2.65 -18.39 -1.13
CA ARG A 24 -1.89 -18.71 0.10
C ARG A 24 -0.93 -19.87 -0.06
N VAL A 25 -1.38 -20.98 -0.65
CA VAL A 25 -0.58 -22.20 -0.80
C VAL A 25 0.64 -21.94 -1.67
N GLY A 26 0.44 -21.33 -2.84
CA GLY A 26 1.54 -20.97 -3.72
C GLY A 26 2.45 -19.89 -3.12
N SER A 27 1.94 -19.00 -2.26
CA SER A 27 2.77 -18.04 -1.53
C SER A 27 3.69 -18.74 -0.53
N ALA A 28 3.21 -19.75 0.19
CA ALA A 28 4.05 -20.56 1.09
C ALA A 28 5.14 -21.30 0.32
N ALA A 29 4.79 -21.93 -0.81
CA ALA A 29 5.77 -22.61 -1.66
C ALA A 29 6.81 -21.61 -2.24
N SER A 30 6.38 -20.43 -2.66
CA SER A 30 7.27 -19.38 -3.15
C SER A 30 8.22 -18.86 -2.07
N ALA A 31 7.75 -18.68 -0.83
CA ALA A 31 8.61 -18.30 0.29
C ALA A 31 9.67 -19.37 0.57
N ALA A 32 9.27 -20.65 0.62
CA ALA A 32 10.22 -21.75 0.79
C ALA A 32 11.28 -21.80 -0.33
N ALA A 33 10.87 -21.62 -1.60
CA ALA A 33 11.80 -21.54 -2.72
C ALA A 33 12.75 -20.35 -2.63
N GLY A 34 12.30 -19.23 -2.09
CA GLY A 34 13.09 -18.01 -1.92
C GLY A 34 14.33 -18.19 -1.02
N PHE A 35 14.33 -19.14 -0.10
CA PHE A 35 15.51 -19.45 0.72
C PHE A 35 16.65 -20.07 -0.10
N PHE A 36 16.34 -20.66 -1.26
CA PHE A 36 17.33 -21.29 -2.14
C PHE A 36 17.79 -20.39 -3.28
N ILE A 37 17.13 -19.23 -3.47
CA ILE A 37 17.46 -18.28 -4.52
C ILE A 37 18.13 -17.07 -3.87
N PRO A 38 19.46 -16.90 -3.97
CA PRO A 38 20.14 -15.76 -3.38
C PRO A 38 19.78 -14.47 -4.13
N GLY A 39 19.46 -13.42 -3.37
CA GLY A 39 19.24 -12.09 -3.92
C GLY A 39 17.88 -11.49 -3.56
N PRO A 40 17.63 -10.22 -3.97
CA PRO A 40 16.41 -9.51 -3.65
C PRO A 40 15.22 -9.90 -4.56
N ILE A 41 15.45 -10.75 -5.55
CA ILE A 41 14.43 -11.15 -6.54
C ILE A 41 13.79 -12.47 -6.09
N GLY A 42 12.47 -12.43 -5.87
CA GLY A 42 11.67 -13.62 -5.58
C GLY A 42 11.00 -14.19 -6.82
N VAL A 43 10.72 -15.50 -6.79
CA VAL A 43 9.92 -16.20 -7.80
C VAL A 43 8.60 -16.63 -7.17
N ARG A 44 7.49 -16.35 -7.86
CA ARG A 44 6.14 -16.68 -7.39
C ARG A 44 5.39 -17.49 -8.43
N ALA A 45 4.67 -18.51 -7.99
CA ALA A 45 3.89 -19.35 -8.90
C ALA A 45 2.78 -18.52 -9.59
N PRO A 46 2.58 -18.67 -10.91
CA PRO A 46 1.44 -18.09 -11.60
C PRO A 46 0.12 -18.53 -10.95
N GLY A 47 -0.89 -17.66 -10.91
CA GLY A 47 -2.17 -17.95 -10.25
C GLY A 47 -2.19 -17.68 -8.74
N THR A 48 -1.03 -17.42 -8.11
CA THR A 48 -0.96 -17.03 -6.69
C THR A 48 -0.85 -15.51 -6.51
N LEU A 49 -0.76 -14.79 -7.59
CA LEU A 49 -0.52 -13.35 -7.64
C LEU A 49 -1.85 -12.60 -7.41
N GLY A 50 -1.90 -11.84 -6.34
CA GLY A 50 -3.00 -10.92 -6.06
C GLY A 50 -2.83 -9.59 -6.78
N GLY A 51 -3.74 -8.66 -6.56
CA GLY A 51 -3.69 -7.35 -7.19
C GLY A 51 -4.56 -6.32 -6.49
N LEU A 52 -4.32 -5.06 -6.82
CA LEU A 52 -5.06 -3.91 -6.33
C LEU A 52 -5.38 -2.95 -7.48
N GLY A 53 -6.64 -2.55 -7.58
CA GLY A 53 -7.09 -1.44 -8.42
C GLY A 53 -7.73 -0.36 -7.55
N VAL A 54 -7.34 0.89 -7.78
CA VAL A 54 -7.84 2.05 -7.04
C VAL A 54 -8.13 3.18 -8.00
N GLU A 55 -9.25 3.83 -7.80
CA GLU A 55 -9.58 5.10 -8.42
C GLU A 55 -9.60 6.17 -7.34
N ALA A 56 -8.90 7.28 -7.57
CA ALA A 56 -8.88 8.37 -6.63
C ALA A 56 -9.02 9.71 -7.32
N GLU A 57 -9.67 10.65 -6.64
CA GLU A 57 -9.85 12.02 -7.12
C GLU A 57 -9.59 13.04 -6.01
N MET A 58 -9.22 14.23 -6.43
CA MET A 58 -9.13 15.40 -5.59
C MET A 58 -10.14 16.44 -6.07
N VAL A 59 -10.99 16.88 -5.16
CA VAL A 59 -12.10 17.80 -5.44
C VAL A 59 -11.93 19.08 -4.64
N ALA A 60 -12.09 20.20 -5.29
CA ALA A 60 -12.10 21.53 -4.67
C ALA A 60 -13.36 21.75 -3.80
N PRO A 61 -13.38 22.76 -2.92
CA PRO A 61 -14.54 23.06 -2.09
C PRO A 61 -15.82 23.39 -2.88
N ASP A 62 -15.67 23.89 -4.09
CA ASP A 62 -16.76 24.22 -5.03
C ASP A 62 -17.27 22.98 -5.81
N GLY A 63 -16.71 21.80 -5.57
CA GLY A 63 -17.09 20.57 -6.22
C GLY A 63 -16.33 20.26 -7.53
N LYS A 64 -15.43 21.15 -7.97
CA LYS A 64 -14.65 20.95 -9.18
C LYS A 64 -13.58 19.88 -8.96
N GLN A 65 -13.51 18.89 -9.84
CA GLN A 65 -12.42 17.89 -9.85
C GLN A 65 -11.11 18.57 -10.30
N LEU A 66 -10.09 18.49 -9.46
CA LEU A 66 -8.77 19.08 -9.70
C LEU A 66 -7.78 18.07 -10.26
N ALA A 67 -7.88 16.82 -9.83
CA ALA A 67 -7.05 15.73 -10.29
C ALA A 67 -7.79 14.41 -10.12
N ALA A 68 -7.45 13.43 -10.96
CA ALA A 68 -7.92 12.06 -10.83
C ALA A 68 -6.81 11.09 -11.25
N ILE A 69 -6.81 9.90 -10.66
CA ILE A 69 -5.91 8.81 -11.00
C ILE A 69 -6.68 7.49 -10.97
N THR A 70 -6.51 6.70 -12.02
CA THR A 70 -6.86 5.28 -12.03
C THR A 70 -5.55 4.51 -11.96
N TRP A 71 -5.41 3.69 -10.95
CA TRP A 71 -4.17 2.97 -10.66
C TRP A 71 -4.44 1.49 -10.47
N THR A 72 -3.64 0.65 -11.11
CA THR A 72 -3.73 -0.80 -10.97
C THR A 72 -2.35 -1.41 -10.87
N ARG A 73 -2.21 -2.41 -9.99
CA ARG A 73 -1.01 -3.22 -9.87
C ARG A 73 -1.37 -4.68 -9.58
N GLN A 74 -0.66 -5.58 -10.22
CA GLN A 74 -0.74 -7.01 -9.98
C GLN A 74 0.64 -7.53 -9.59
N GLY A 75 0.68 -8.52 -8.70
CA GLY A 75 1.92 -9.19 -8.32
C GLY A 75 2.61 -9.80 -9.54
N MET A 76 3.92 -9.82 -9.52
CA MET A 76 4.74 -10.38 -10.60
C MET A 76 5.23 -11.77 -10.23
N ALA A 77 5.33 -12.66 -11.24
CA ALA A 77 5.88 -14.00 -11.06
C ALA A 77 7.38 -13.96 -10.72
N VAL A 78 8.09 -12.95 -11.21
CA VAL A 78 9.50 -12.66 -10.89
C VAL A 78 9.62 -11.20 -10.54
N GLY A 79 10.13 -10.86 -9.36
CA GLY A 79 10.25 -9.47 -8.95
C GLY A 79 10.55 -9.29 -7.47
N THR A 80 10.31 -8.09 -6.99
CA THR A 80 10.57 -7.68 -5.60
C THR A 80 9.37 -7.82 -4.68
N ASP A 81 8.19 -8.19 -5.22
CA ASP A 81 6.98 -8.38 -4.44
C ASP A 81 7.10 -9.66 -3.60
N ASN A 82 6.79 -9.55 -2.32
CA ASN A 82 6.93 -10.68 -1.40
C ASN A 82 5.66 -11.51 -1.35
N PRO A 83 5.77 -12.84 -1.32
CA PRO A 83 4.62 -13.71 -1.09
C PRO A 83 3.97 -13.41 0.26
N SER A 84 2.66 -13.59 0.37
CA SER A 84 1.92 -13.39 1.62
C SER A 84 0.91 -14.51 1.86
N LEU A 85 0.74 -14.88 3.12
CA LEU A 85 -0.30 -15.83 3.54
C LEU A 85 -1.67 -15.15 3.75
N SER A 86 -1.73 -13.83 3.71
CA SER A 86 -2.99 -13.10 3.71
C SER A 86 -3.65 -13.14 2.33
N ARG A 87 -4.97 -13.39 2.27
CA ARG A 87 -5.73 -13.36 1.01
C ARG A 87 -5.69 -12.02 0.29
N ILE A 88 -5.47 -10.95 1.02
CA ILE A 88 -5.36 -9.58 0.51
C ILE A 88 -3.93 -9.03 0.65
N GLY A 89 -2.96 -9.91 0.89
CA GLY A 89 -1.58 -9.51 1.19
C GLY A 89 -0.94 -8.70 0.08
N ASP A 90 -1.12 -9.08 -1.18
CA ASP A 90 -0.60 -8.31 -2.31
C ASP A 90 -1.29 -6.94 -2.41
N ALA A 91 -2.62 -6.88 -2.23
CA ALA A 91 -3.33 -5.61 -2.25
C ALA A 91 -2.83 -4.65 -1.16
N LEU A 92 -2.60 -5.14 0.06
CA LEU A 92 -2.05 -4.34 1.16
C LEU A 92 -0.61 -3.89 0.87
N GLN A 93 0.21 -4.76 0.26
CA GLN A 93 1.57 -4.41 -0.14
C GLN A 93 1.57 -3.32 -1.23
N PHE A 94 0.56 -3.30 -2.12
CA PHE A 94 0.44 -2.32 -3.19
C PHE A 94 -0.19 -1.00 -2.75
N ALA A 95 -0.81 -0.94 -1.59
CA ALA A 95 -1.40 0.31 -1.08
C ALA A 95 -0.35 1.42 -0.86
N GLU A 96 0.89 1.06 -0.49
CA GLU A 96 1.96 2.04 -0.31
C GLU A 96 2.43 2.66 -1.63
N PRO A 97 2.81 1.89 -2.68
CA PRO A 97 3.11 2.46 -3.99
C PRO A 97 1.95 3.27 -4.57
N PHE A 98 0.69 2.83 -4.40
CA PHE A 98 -0.47 3.62 -4.80
C PHE A 98 -0.48 4.98 -4.10
N ALA A 99 -0.27 5.03 -2.77
CA ALA A 99 -0.27 6.28 -2.03
C ALA A 99 0.82 7.26 -2.51
N ASP A 100 2.01 6.74 -2.83
CA ASP A 100 3.10 7.55 -3.37
C ASP A 100 2.78 8.09 -4.77
N ASP A 101 2.21 7.28 -5.64
CA ASP A 101 1.86 7.67 -7.01
C ASP A 101 0.67 8.65 -7.01
N ALA A 102 -0.34 8.41 -6.17
CA ALA A 102 -1.45 9.33 -5.99
C ALA A 102 -0.99 10.68 -5.43
N ALA A 103 -0.12 10.67 -4.43
CA ALA A 103 0.46 11.90 -3.87
C ALA A 103 1.22 12.70 -4.93
N LYS A 104 2.00 12.04 -5.79
CA LYS A 104 2.70 12.69 -6.91
C LYS A 104 1.73 13.25 -7.95
N ALA A 105 0.71 12.49 -8.33
CA ALA A 105 -0.28 12.91 -9.32
C ALA A 105 -1.14 14.08 -8.83
N MET A 106 -1.44 14.14 -7.54
CA MET A 106 -2.31 15.13 -6.92
C MET A 106 -1.54 16.32 -6.33
N THR A 107 -0.22 16.37 -6.44
CA THR A 107 0.61 17.45 -5.91
C THR A 107 1.24 18.23 -7.05
N ALA A 108 1.17 19.57 -6.98
CA ALA A 108 1.84 20.42 -7.96
C ALA A 108 3.36 20.15 -7.97
N LYS A 109 3.95 20.09 -9.17
CA LYS A 109 5.37 19.74 -9.35
C LYS A 109 6.34 20.74 -8.71
N ASP A 110 5.92 21.98 -8.58
CA ASP A 110 6.67 23.11 -8.00
C ASP A 110 6.42 23.30 -6.50
N ARG A 111 5.62 22.41 -5.88
CA ARG A 111 5.31 22.49 -4.47
C ARG A 111 6.57 22.32 -3.61
N LYS A 112 6.85 23.32 -2.80
CA LYS A 112 7.94 23.25 -1.81
C LYS A 112 7.58 22.25 -0.70
N PRO A 113 8.54 21.44 -0.22
CA PRO A 113 8.31 20.56 0.93
C PRO A 113 7.81 21.36 2.13
N ILE A 114 6.71 20.92 2.71
CA ILE A 114 6.16 21.51 3.94
C ILE A 114 6.80 20.78 5.12
N LYS A 115 7.31 21.53 6.09
CA LYS A 115 7.75 20.94 7.36
C LYS A 115 6.54 20.34 8.07
N ILE A 116 6.67 19.08 8.47
CA ILE A 116 5.63 18.41 9.26
C ILE A 116 5.48 19.13 10.60
N ALA A 117 4.24 19.45 10.97
CA ALA A 117 3.93 20.08 12.23
C ALA A 117 4.39 19.19 13.42
N LYS A 118 4.77 19.81 14.52
CA LYS A 118 5.07 19.08 15.76
C LYS A 118 4.03 19.45 16.81
N PRO A 119 3.29 18.48 17.40
CA PRO A 119 3.35 17.02 17.13
C PRO A 119 2.86 16.67 15.73
N ASP A 120 3.41 15.59 15.17
CA ASP A 120 2.98 15.07 13.88
C ASP A 120 1.53 14.59 13.95
N PRO A 121 0.59 15.13 13.17
CA PRO A 121 -0.81 14.72 13.18
C PRO A 121 -1.02 13.26 12.72
N CYS A 122 -0.04 12.68 12.04
CA CYS A 122 -0.07 11.29 11.58
C CYS A 122 0.70 10.32 12.51
N ALA A 123 1.25 10.79 13.63
CA ALA A 123 2.06 9.98 14.56
C ALA A 123 1.33 8.73 15.05
N GLN A 124 0.01 8.77 15.17
CA GLN A 124 -0.83 7.64 15.58
C GLN A 124 -0.72 6.43 14.64
N TYR A 125 -0.45 6.65 13.35
CA TYR A 125 -0.31 5.57 12.37
C TYR A 125 1.06 4.90 12.42
N GLY A 126 2.00 5.44 13.18
CA GLY A 126 3.35 4.91 13.33
C GLY A 126 4.23 5.11 12.10
N SER A 127 5.35 4.41 12.06
CA SER A 127 6.30 4.48 10.94
C SER A 127 5.79 3.68 9.74
N ARG A 128 6.03 4.20 8.52
CA ARG A 128 5.79 3.46 7.27
C ARG A 128 6.65 2.20 7.16
N MET A 129 7.88 2.24 7.67
CA MET A 129 8.77 1.09 7.75
C MET A 129 8.87 0.63 9.21
N ARG A 130 8.37 -0.56 9.48
CA ARG A 130 8.41 -1.17 10.80
C ARG A 130 9.50 -2.23 10.83
N VAL A 131 10.34 -2.16 11.85
CA VAL A 131 11.47 -3.09 12.04
C VAL A 131 10.98 -4.53 12.16
N GLU A 132 9.83 -4.73 12.81
CA GLU A 132 9.20 -6.04 12.98
C GLU A 132 8.80 -6.67 11.64
N GLY A 133 8.25 -5.87 10.73
CA GLY A 133 7.89 -6.32 9.38
C GLY A 133 9.12 -6.66 8.55
N MET A 134 10.18 -5.87 8.66
CA MET A 134 11.46 -6.17 8.01
C MET A 134 12.07 -7.47 8.55
N ALA A 135 12.11 -7.64 9.88
CA ALA A 135 12.63 -8.85 10.50
C ALA A 135 11.82 -10.09 10.08
N ALA A 136 10.49 -10.00 10.08
CA ALA A 136 9.62 -11.08 9.61
C ALA A 136 9.89 -11.44 8.14
N LYS A 137 10.06 -10.42 7.28
CA LYS A 137 10.41 -10.63 5.87
C LYS A 137 11.75 -11.37 5.71
N PHE A 138 12.80 -10.93 6.42
CA PHE A 138 14.10 -11.59 6.34
C PHE A 138 14.07 -13.01 6.92
N ALA A 139 13.34 -13.24 8.00
CA ALA A 139 13.26 -14.55 8.64
C ALA A 139 12.39 -15.55 7.89
N THR A 140 11.35 -15.10 7.18
CA THR A 140 10.33 -15.99 6.58
C THR A 140 10.20 -15.85 5.06
N GLY A 141 10.79 -14.84 4.45
CA GLY A 141 10.56 -14.50 3.05
C GLY A 141 9.14 -13.99 2.74
N LEU A 142 8.29 -13.77 3.78
CA LEU A 142 6.89 -13.41 3.63
C LEU A 142 6.63 -11.94 3.97
N TYR A 143 5.67 -11.35 3.26
CA TYR A 143 5.05 -10.10 3.67
C TYR A 143 3.95 -10.40 4.69
N VAL A 144 4.09 -9.84 5.89
CA VAL A 144 3.13 -9.97 6.99
C VAL A 144 2.45 -8.61 7.22
N PRO A 145 1.21 -8.42 6.75
CA PRO A 145 0.55 -7.10 6.77
C PRO A 145 0.46 -6.47 8.17
N GLN A 146 0.24 -7.29 9.20
CA GLN A 146 0.09 -6.83 10.59
C GLN A 146 1.40 -6.25 11.17
N MET A 147 2.54 -6.64 10.61
CA MET A 147 3.87 -6.23 11.05
C MET A 147 4.53 -5.25 10.08
N SER A 148 3.95 -5.06 8.90
CA SER A 148 4.49 -4.23 7.82
C SER A 148 3.56 -3.06 7.55
N GLY A 149 4.12 -1.89 7.26
CA GLY A 149 3.34 -0.68 6.97
C GLY A 149 2.76 0.00 8.21
N ALA A 150 1.91 0.99 7.98
CA ALA A 150 1.23 1.74 9.04
C ALA A 150 0.31 0.83 9.87
N LYS A 151 0.15 1.16 11.14
CA LYS A 151 -0.82 0.47 11.98
C LYS A 151 -2.22 0.70 11.43
N ALA A 152 -2.99 -0.38 11.26
CA ALA A 152 -4.42 -0.25 11.02
C ALA A 152 -5.06 0.42 12.25
N ASP A 153 -5.98 1.35 12.01
CA ASP A 153 -6.72 1.97 13.10
C ASP A 153 -7.37 0.89 13.96
N THR A 154 -7.05 0.91 15.23
CA THR A 154 -7.98 0.34 16.21
C THR A 154 -9.21 1.26 16.17
N PRO A 155 -10.43 0.75 15.94
CA PRO A 155 -11.62 1.59 15.99
C PRO A 155 -11.59 2.37 17.30
N GLN A 156 -11.53 3.68 17.22
CA GLN A 156 -11.70 4.51 18.41
C GLN A 156 -13.15 4.35 18.89
N PRO A 157 -13.36 4.12 20.20
CA PRO A 157 -14.69 3.97 20.76
C PRO A 157 -15.57 5.21 20.58
#